data_af63bd49b39d5692cb67c87e054ae172
#
_entry.id   af63bd49b39d5692cb67c87e054ae172
#
_cell.length_a   1.000
_cell.length_b   1.000
_cell.length_c   1.000
_cell.angle_alpha   90.00
_cell.angle_beta   90.00
_cell.angle_gamma   90.00
#
_symmetry.space_group_name_H-M   'P 1'
#
loop_
_entity.id
_entity.type
_entity.pdbx_description
1 polymer ?
#
loop_
_entity_poly.entity_id
_entity_poly.type
_entity_poly.pdbx_seq_one_letter_code
_entity_poly.pdbx_strand_id
1 'polypeptide(L)'
;NITQLAAVVGRGGLLKPIPGGTYLVDQQMLEDLRTERFNTHASNLGAILANEFAEKYHVPAFIVDPVVVDELQPLARISGLKGIQRRSVGHALNQKAVARKIAEDLGKTYEQSNFIVVHLGGGISLGAHQKGRMVDVVNGLDGEGPYTPERSGALPLVEFAQWILEQELTISQVKKLIAGNSGLKSYLGETDLRHIQAQIAAGDQTANYYLKGMCYQIAKSIGEMAVVLEGTIDAIILTGGAAYSQTVVQEISQKVTWIAPIKVYP
;
A
#
# COMPACT_ATOMS: atom_id res chain seq x y z
N ASN A 1 -8.34 -10.85 -31.29
CA ASN A 1 -8.77 -12.25 -31.14
C ASN A 1 -7.74 -12.97 -30.28
N ILE A 2 -8.16 -13.44 -29.10
CA ILE A 2 -7.33 -14.31 -28.25
C ILE A 2 -7.51 -15.73 -28.82
N THR A 3 -6.46 -16.27 -29.40
CA THR A 3 -6.51 -17.60 -30.05
C THR A 3 -6.01 -18.72 -29.13
N GLN A 4 -5.21 -18.38 -28.11
CA GLN A 4 -4.66 -19.35 -27.14
C GLN A 4 -4.32 -18.64 -25.82
N LEU A 5 -4.81 -19.19 -24.71
CA LEU A 5 -4.44 -18.80 -23.35
C LEU A 5 -3.78 -19.99 -22.67
N ALA A 6 -2.70 -19.72 -21.91
CA ALA A 6 -2.08 -20.73 -21.04
C ALA A 6 -2.65 -20.69 -19.62
N ALA A 7 -3.02 -19.50 -19.15
CA ALA A 7 -3.59 -19.26 -17.83
C ALA A 7 -4.26 -17.87 -17.77
N VAL A 8 -5.07 -17.66 -16.76
CA VAL A 8 -5.58 -16.31 -16.40
C VAL A 8 -5.03 -15.93 -15.03
N VAL A 9 -4.48 -14.73 -14.92
CA VAL A 9 -3.94 -14.22 -13.66
C VAL A 9 -4.76 -13.02 -13.22
N GLY A 10 -5.35 -13.13 -12.03
CA GLY A 10 -6.09 -12.04 -11.40
C GLY A 10 -5.31 -11.40 -10.26
N ARG A 11 -5.73 -10.20 -9.89
CA ARG A 11 -5.33 -9.59 -8.64
C ARG A 11 -6.03 -10.30 -7.49
N GLY A 12 -5.30 -10.72 -6.46
CA GLY A 12 -5.89 -11.30 -5.25
C GLY A 12 -6.67 -10.28 -4.43
N GLY A 13 -7.63 -10.77 -3.63
CA GLY A 13 -8.48 -9.98 -2.73
C GLY A 13 -8.07 -10.07 -1.26
N LEU A 14 -9.01 -9.68 -0.40
CA LEU A 14 -8.87 -9.84 1.05
C LEU A 14 -9.20 -11.29 1.44
N LEU A 15 -8.15 -12.06 1.63
CA LEU A 15 -8.14 -13.46 2.05
C LEU A 15 -7.59 -13.57 3.49
N LYS A 16 -7.44 -14.79 4.01
CA LYS A 16 -6.59 -15.03 5.15
C LYS A 16 -5.15 -14.61 4.83
N PRO A 17 -4.36 -14.20 5.85
CA PRO A 17 -2.94 -13.90 5.65
C PRO A 17 -2.20 -15.10 5.05
N ILE A 18 -1.44 -14.87 3.98
CA ILE A 18 -0.62 -15.88 3.29
C ILE A 18 0.73 -15.29 2.91
N PRO A 19 1.80 -16.10 2.78
CA PRO A 19 3.08 -15.63 2.24
C PRO A 19 2.96 -15.06 0.84
N GLY A 20 3.98 -14.33 0.36
CA GLY A 20 4.07 -13.91 -1.03
C GLY A 20 4.21 -15.12 -1.96
N GLY A 21 3.61 -15.04 -3.15
CA GLY A 21 3.65 -16.14 -4.12
C GLY A 21 2.51 -16.12 -5.13
N THR A 22 2.51 -17.16 -5.97
CA THR A 22 1.45 -17.42 -6.96
C THR A 22 0.58 -18.57 -6.45
N TYR A 23 -0.72 -18.35 -6.42
CA TYR A 23 -1.69 -19.30 -5.89
C TYR A 23 -2.74 -19.64 -6.93
N LEU A 24 -3.04 -20.93 -7.07
CA LEU A 24 -4.17 -21.39 -7.86
C LEU A 24 -5.47 -20.91 -7.22
N VAL A 25 -6.39 -20.38 -8.01
CA VAL A 25 -7.73 -20.00 -7.54
C VAL A 25 -8.54 -21.29 -7.34
N ASP A 26 -8.89 -21.61 -6.12
CA ASP A 26 -9.71 -22.75 -5.74
C ASP A 26 -11.10 -22.34 -5.26
N GLN A 27 -11.98 -23.32 -5.05
CA GLN A 27 -13.36 -23.09 -4.65
C GLN A 27 -13.46 -22.42 -3.26
N GLN A 28 -12.56 -22.75 -2.32
CA GLN A 28 -12.56 -22.13 -1.01
C GLN A 28 -12.19 -20.65 -1.10
N MET A 29 -11.21 -20.30 -1.93
CA MET A 29 -10.83 -18.92 -2.19
C MET A 29 -11.99 -18.13 -2.79
N LEU A 30 -12.69 -18.69 -3.76
CA LEU A 30 -13.85 -18.06 -4.40
C LEU A 30 -15.00 -17.84 -3.41
N GLU A 31 -15.27 -18.82 -2.55
CA GLU A 31 -16.28 -18.70 -1.50
C GLU A 31 -15.93 -17.60 -0.49
N ASP A 32 -14.69 -17.61 0.01
CA ASP A 32 -14.21 -16.60 0.96
C ASP A 32 -14.32 -15.17 0.39
N LEU A 33 -14.03 -14.99 -0.92
CA LEU A 33 -14.10 -13.69 -1.58
C LEU A 33 -15.54 -13.26 -1.90
N ARG A 34 -16.42 -14.18 -2.32
CA ARG A 34 -17.83 -13.91 -2.62
C ARG A 34 -18.64 -13.58 -1.36
N THR A 35 -18.34 -14.27 -0.26
CA THR A 35 -18.98 -14.04 1.04
C THR A 35 -18.35 -12.89 1.83
N GLU A 36 -17.28 -12.29 1.29
CA GLU A 36 -16.52 -11.22 1.95
C GLU A 36 -16.05 -11.60 3.36
N ARG A 37 -15.75 -12.89 3.57
CA ARG A 37 -15.44 -13.50 4.87
C ARG A 37 -14.40 -12.72 5.68
N PHE A 38 -13.39 -12.15 5.02
CA PHE A 38 -12.30 -11.42 5.67
C PHE A 38 -12.43 -9.90 5.61
N ASN A 39 -13.14 -9.34 4.66
CA ASN A 39 -13.61 -7.96 4.55
C ASN A 39 -14.09 -7.66 3.12
N THR A 40 -14.78 -6.51 2.95
CA THR A 40 -15.23 -5.98 1.65
C THR A 40 -14.13 -5.13 1.02
N HIS A 41 -13.74 -5.44 -0.22
CA HIS A 41 -12.82 -4.61 -1.00
C HIS A 41 -12.95 -4.91 -2.50
N ALA A 42 -12.80 -3.89 -3.34
CA ALA A 42 -12.89 -4.05 -4.79
C ALA A 42 -11.90 -5.09 -5.37
N SER A 43 -10.75 -5.31 -4.71
CA SER A 43 -9.78 -6.34 -5.13
C SER A 43 -10.31 -7.76 -5.04
N ASN A 44 -11.41 -8.02 -4.27
CA ASN A 44 -12.03 -9.35 -4.18
C ASN A 44 -12.53 -9.84 -5.54
N LEU A 45 -12.90 -8.93 -6.43
CA LEU A 45 -13.33 -9.27 -7.79
C LEU A 45 -12.20 -9.86 -8.65
N GLY A 46 -10.94 -9.60 -8.33
CA GLY A 46 -9.81 -10.01 -9.18
C GLY A 46 -9.71 -11.51 -9.40
N ALA A 47 -9.79 -12.32 -8.34
CA ALA A 47 -9.77 -13.78 -8.44
C ALA A 47 -11.06 -14.33 -9.04
N ILE A 48 -12.21 -13.73 -8.71
CA ILE A 48 -13.52 -14.15 -9.22
C ILE A 48 -13.56 -14.01 -10.74
N LEU A 49 -13.19 -12.82 -11.26
CA LEU A 49 -13.14 -12.56 -12.69
C LEU A 49 -12.10 -13.44 -13.40
N ALA A 50 -10.92 -13.63 -12.77
CA ALA A 50 -9.91 -14.52 -13.32
C ALA A 50 -10.44 -15.95 -13.48
N ASN A 51 -11.18 -16.47 -12.50
CA ASN A 51 -11.78 -17.78 -12.56
C ASN A 51 -12.85 -17.89 -13.66
N GLU A 52 -13.75 -16.92 -13.77
CA GLU A 52 -14.79 -16.90 -14.82
C GLU A 52 -14.19 -16.92 -16.23
N PHE A 53 -13.12 -16.14 -16.46
CA PHE A 53 -12.42 -16.17 -17.73
C PHE A 53 -11.68 -17.48 -17.95
N ALA A 54 -11.04 -18.04 -16.93
CA ALA A 54 -10.30 -19.29 -16.99
C ALA A 54 -11.23 -20.48 -17.34
N GLU A 55 -12.40 -20.56 -16.71
CA GLU A 55 -13.43 -21.57 -17.02
C GLU A 55 -13.87 -21.50 -18.48
N LYS A 56 -14.12 -20.29 -19.02
CA LYS A 56 -14.53 -20.07 -20.40
C LYS A 56 -13.49 -20.59 -21.42
N TYR A 57 -12.20 -20.51 -21.08
CA TYR A 57 -11.10 -20.91 -21.97
C TYR A 57 -10.45 -22.25 -21.59
N HIS A 58 -10.99 -22.94 -20.57
CA HIS A 58 -10.48 -24.23 -20.06
C HIS A 58 -9.00 -24.20 -19.66
N VAL A 59 -8.59 -23.13 -18.98
CA VAL A 59 -7.23 -22.91 -18.48
C VAL A 59 -7.23 -22.64 -16.97
N PRO A 60 -6.10 -22.79 -16.27
CA PRO A 60 -6.04 -22.47 -14.84
C PRO A 60 -6.12 -20.96 -14.55
N ALA A 61 -6.72 -20.60 -13.40
CA ALA A 61 -6.72 -19.25 -12.85
C ALA A 61 -5.75 -19.15 -11.68
N PHE A 62 -5.02 -18.04 -11.60
CA PHE A 62 -4.08 -17.75 -10.52
C PHE A 62 -4.29 -16.36 -9.95
N ILE A 63 -3.84 -16.16 -8.71
CA ILE A 63 -3.57 -14.84 -8.12
C ILE A 63 -2.10 -14.75 -7.73
N VAL A 64 -1.56 -13.55 -7.70
CA VAL A 64 -0.15 -13.29 -7.34
C VAL A 64 -0.08 -12.23 -6.27
N ASP A 65 0.74 -12.48 -5.24
CA ASP A 65 1.07 -11.54 -4.16
C ASP A 65 -0.16 -10.69 -3.71
N PRO A 66 -1.24 -11.31 -3.17
CA PRO A 66 -2.46 -10.58 -2.82
C PRO A 66 -2.21 -9.51 -1.75
N VAL A 67 -3.15 -8.59 -1.59
CA VAL A 67 -3.05 -7.47 -0.63
C VAL A 67 -2.85 -7.89 0.83
N VAL A 68 -3.06 -9.15 1.14
CA VAL A 68 -2.92 -9.80 2.45
C VAL A 68 -1.64 -10.63 2.59
N VAL A 69 -0.66 -10.41 1.69
CA VAL A 69 0.66 -11.01 1.86
C VAL A 69 1.19 -10.66 3.25
N ASP A 70 1.48 -11.67 4.04
CA ASP A 70 1.96 -11.53 5.41
C ASP A 70 3.30 -12.26 5.61
N GLU A 71 4.36 -11.47 5.54
CA GLU A 71 5.74 -11.89 5.77
C GLU A 71 6.37 -11.08 6.92
N LEU A 72 5.52 -10.40 7.75
CA LEU A 72 5.99 -9.58 8.87
C LEU A 72 6.89 -10.39 9.80
N GLN A 73 8.02 -9.80 10.16
CA GLN A 73 8.85 -10.33 11.24
C GLN A 73 8.12 -10.27 12.59
N PRO A 74 8.47 -11.11 13.58
CA PRO A 74 7.72 -11.18 14.83
C PRO A 74 7.58 -9.84 15.56
N LEU A 75 8.63 -9.02 15.61
CA LEU A 75 8.60 -7.71 16.27
C LEU A 75 7.69 -6.71 15.56
N ALA A 76 7.55 -6.79 14.24
CA ALA A 76 6.68 -5.91 13.46
C ALA A 76 5.18 -6.14 13.76
N ARG A 77 4.81 -7.23 14.42
CA ARG A 77 3.41 -7.54 14.77
C ARG A 77 2.96 -6.89 16.09
N ILE A 78 3.89 -6.43 16.91
CA ILE A 78 3.58 -5.91 18.24
C ILE A 78 3.01 -4.50 18.13
N SER A 79 1.84 -4.27 18.71
CA SER A 79 1.19 -2.96 18.73
C SER A 79 1.38 -2.14 20.01
N GLY A 80 1.86 -2.76 21.08
CA GLY A 80 1.94 -2.15 22.42
C GLY A 80 0.69 -2.37 23.30
N LEU A 81 -0.40 -2.92 22.75
CA LEU A 81 -1.59 -3.28 23.54
C LEU A 81 -1.90 -4.77 23.39
N LYS A 82 -1.91 -5.50 24.52
CA LYS A 82 -2.24 -6.93 24.53
C LYS A 82 -3.62 -7.19 23.91
N GLY A 83 -3.66 -8.10 22.92
CA GLY A 83 -4.90 -8.45 22.20
C GLY A 83 -5.10 -7.69 20.89
N ILE A 84 -4.29 -6.67 20.61
CA ILE A 84 -4.26 -6.00 19.30
C ILE A 84 -2.91 -6.26 18.66
N GLN A 85 -2.92 -6.78 17.44
CA GLN A 85 -1.72 -7.00 16.64
C GLN A 85 -1.79 -6.20 15.34
N ARG A 86 -0.64 -5.76 14.86
CA ARG A 86 -0.51 -5.18 13.52
C ARG A 86 -0.73 -6.27 12.47
N ARG A 87 -1.33 -5.91 11.37
CA ARG A 87 -1.64 -6.81 10.25
C ARG A 87 -0.96 -6.32 8.98
N SER A 88 -0.46 -7.27 8.21
CA SER A 88 0.08 -6.94 6.89
C SER A 88 -1.05 -6.74 5.89
N VAL A 89 -1.29 -5.51 5.49
CA VAL A 89 -2.21 -5.15 4.40
C VAL A 89 -1.59 -4.03 3.59
N GLY A 90 -1.35 -4.28 2.30
CA GLY A 90 -0.69 -3.28 1.45
C GLY A 90 -0.69 -3.66 -0.03
N HIS A 91 0.03 -2.89 -0.82
CA HIS A 91 0.14 -3.12 -2.28
C HIS A 91 1.24 -4.15 -2.59
N ALA A 92 1.17 -5.36 -1.99
CA ALA A 92 2.22 -6.37 -2.07
C ALA A 92 2.58 -6.73 -3.52
N LEU A 93 1.60 -6.96 -4.40
CA LEU A 93 1.83 -7.26 -5.81
C LEU A 93 2.71 -6.20 -6.50
N ASN A 94 2.32 -4.93 -6.39
CA ASN A 94 3.09 -3.85 -7.00
C ASN A 94 4.47 -3.71 -6.34
N GLN A 95 4.53 -3.69 -4.99
CA GLN A 95 5.79 -3.51 -4.27
C GLN A 95 6.80 -4.63 -4.59
N LYS A 96 6.37 -5.89 -4.58
CA LYS A 96 7.26 -7.02 -4.89
C LYS A 96 7.64 -7.06 -6.38
N ALA A 97 6.75 -6.67 -7.29
CA ALA A 97 7.04 -6.61 -8.72
C ALA A 97 8.12 -5.56 -9.03
N VAL A 98 7.96 -4.33 -8.51
CA VAL A 98 8.96 -3.27 -8.75
C VAL A 98 10.27 -3.56 -8.02
N ALA A 99 10.24 -4.20 -6.84
CA ALA A 99 11.44 -4.61 -6.12
C ALA A 99 12.26 -5.64 -6.93
N ARG A 100 11.60 -6.63 -7.55
CA ARG A 100 12.26 -7.60 -8.46
C ARG A 100 12.87 -6.87 -9.65
N LYS A 101 12.12 -5.96 -10.27
CA LYS A 101 12.61 -5.21 -11.43
C LYS A 101 13.82 -4.34 -11.10
N ILE A 102 13.81 -3.62 -9.99
CA ILE A 102 14.93 -2.78 -9.57
C ILE A 102 16.14 -3.65 -9.16
N ALA A 103 15.92 -4.82 -8.55
CA ALA A 103 17.00 -5.76 -8.27
C ALA A 103 17.74 -6.20 -9.56
N GLU A 104 17.00 -6.57 -10.61
CA GLU A 104 17.55 -6.86 -11.95
C GLU A 104 18.36 -5.69 -12.50
N ASP A 105 17.84 -4.46 -12.44
CA ASP A 105 18.52 -3.26 -12.92
C ASP A 105 19.82 -2.96 -12.13
N LEU A 106 19.93 -3.46 -10.88
CA LEU A 106 21.12 -3.39 -10.05
C LEU A 106 22.06 -4.60 -10.21
N GLY A 107 21.74 -5.55 -11.09
CA GLY A 107 22.51 -6.77 -11.29
C GLY A 107 22.42 -7.76 -10.12
N LYS A 108 21.33 -7.73 -9.35
CA LYS A 108 21.05 -8.57 -8.18
C LYS A 108 19.76 -9.35 -8.38
N THR A 109 19.49 -10.31 -7.48
CA THR A 109 18.14 -10.86 -7.33
C THR A 109 17.41 -10.16 -6.19
N TYR A 110 16.09 -10.28 -6.16
CA TYR A 110 15.26 -9.71 -5.08
C TYR A 110 15.63 -10.33 -3.72
N GLU A 111 16.00 -11.62 -3.71
CA GLU A 111 16.44 -12.38 -2.53
C GLU A 111 17.82 -11.97 -2.02
N GLN A 112 18.56 -11.20 -2.81
CA GLN A 112 19.89 -10.65 -2.43
C GLN A 112 19.82 -9.16 -2.08
N SER A 113 18.63 -8.57 -2.11
CA SER A 113 18.44 -7.12 -2.02
C SER A 113 17.60 -6.72 -0.82
N ASN A 114 17.82 -5.48 -0.36
CA ASN A 114 17.02 -4.83 0.65
C ASN A 114 16.49 -3.51 0.09
N PHE A 115 15.18 -3.32 0.13
CA PHE A 115 14.54 -2.13 -0.41
C PHE A 115 13.53 -1.53 0.57
N ILE A 116 13.37 -0.22 0.53
CA ILE A 116 12.17 0.44 1.02
C ILE A 116 11.31 0.75 -0.20
N VAL A 117 10.13 0.15 -0.29
CA VAL A 117 9.22 0.36 -1.42
C VAL A 117 8.03 1.18 -0.98
N VAL A 118 7.80 2.29 -1.67
CA VAL A 118 6.73 3.24 -1.39
C VAL A 118 5.77 3.25 -2.58
N HIS A 119 4.62 2.62 -2.41
CA HIS A 119 3.53 2.72 -3.37
C HIS A 119 2.74 4.00 -3.10
N LEU A 120 2.73 4.91 -4.06
CA LEU A 120 2.10 6.24 -4.00
C LEU A 120 0.83 6.23 -4.88
N GLY A 121 -0.33 6.18 -4.27
CA GLY A 121 -1.63 6.19 -4.93
C GLY A 121 -2.68 6.94 -4.10
N GLY A 122 -3.97 6.73 -4.35
CA GLY A 122 -5.05 7.20 -3.47
C GLY A 122 -4.87 6.66 -2.06
N GLY A 123 -4.48 5.37 -1.93
CA GLY A 123 -3.85 4.82 -0.74
C GLY A 123 -2.35 4.73 -0.91
N ILE A 124 -1.60 4.96 0.17
CA ILE A 124 -0.14 4.83 0.23
C ILE A 124 0.19 3.65 1.13
N SER A 125 1.17 2.84 0.72
CA SER A 125 1.76 1.82 1.58
C SER A 125 3.27 1.80 1.42
N LEU A 126 3.97 1.68 2.54
CA LEU A 126 5.42 1.57 2.60
C LEU A 126 5.77 0.19 3.14
N GLY A 127 6.69 -0.52 2.47
CA GLY A 127 7.18 -1.82 2.92
C GLY A 127 8.69 -1.83 3.03
N ALA A 128 9.19 -2.44 4.11
CA ALA A 128 10.59 -2.83 4.26
C ALA A 128 10.75 -4.23 3.65
N HIS A 129 11.49 -4.31 2.55
CA HIS A 129 11.77 -5.56 1.86
C HIS A 129 13.20 -6.02 2.20
N GLN A 130 13.32 -7.19 2.77
CA GLN A 130 14.60 -7.78 3.16
C GLN A 130 14.73 -9.18 2.54
N LYS A 131 15.70 -9.35 1.68
CA LYS A 131 16.07 -10.66 1.09
C LYS A 131 14.84 -11.43 0.54
N GLY A 132 14.06 -10.78 -0.31
CA GLY A 132 12.91 -11.40 -0.99
C GLY A 132 11.60 -11.38 -0.19
N ARG A 133 11.57 -10.83 1.03
CA ARG A 133 10.40 -10.80 1.90
C ARG A 133 10.04 -9.37 2.31
N MET A 134 8.76 -9.07 2.41
CA MET A 134 8.24 -7.82 2.97
C MET A 134 8.09 -7.97 4.49
N VAL A 135 9.17 -7.65 5.23
CA VAL A 135 9.32 -7.96 6.67
C VAL A 135 8.62 -6.95 7.59
N ASP A 136 8.26 -5.79 7.08
CA ASP A 136 7.37 -4.82 7.71
C ASP A 136 6.61 -4.05 6.63
N VAL A 137 5.39 -3.60 6.95
CA VAL A 137 4.57 -2.78 6.06
C VAL A 137 3.61 -1.91 6.85
N VAL A 138 3.39 -0.71 6.36
CA VAL A 138 2.40 0.21 6.93
C VAL A 138 1.01 -0.13 6.42
N ASN A 139 0.08 -0.41 7.34
CA ASN A 139 -1.31 -0.70 7.03
C ASN A 139 -2.19 0.57 7.09
N GLY A 140 -2.25 1.31 6.01
CA GLY A 140 -3.04 2.53 5.91
C GLY A 140 -4.57 2.32 5.91
N LEU A 141 -5.08 1.07 5.85
CA LEU A 141 -6.50 0.79 6.02
C LEU A 141 -6.92 0.78 7.49
N ASP A 142 -5.98 0.52 8.39
CA ASP A 142 -6.21 0.51 9.84
C ASP A 142 -5.67 1.79 10.52
N GLY A 143 -5.27 2.80 9.74
CA GLY A 143 -4.81 4.09 10.27
C GLY A 143 -3.35 4.12 10.67
N GLU A 144 -2.50 3.28 10.05
CA GLU A 144 -1.03 3.37 10.22
C GLU A 144 -0.41 4.30 9.16
N GLY A 145 0.76 4.82 9.49
CA GLY A 145 1.65 5.57 8.58
C GLY A 145 1.15 6.95 8.17
N PRO A 146 1.59 7.44 6.99
CA PRO A 146 1.28 8.78 6.53
C PRO A 146 -0.17 8.91 6.08
N TYR A 147 -0.74 10.12 6.17
CA TYR A 147 -1.98 10.38 5.47
C TYR A 147 -1.77 10.40 3.95
N THR A 148 -2.84 10.14 3.22
CA THR A 148 -2.82 9.99 1.76
C THR A 148 -3.84 10.94 1.13
N PRO A 149 -4.07 10.93 -0.18
CA PRO A 149 -5.18 11.68 -0.75
C PRO A 149 -6.54 11.42 -0.08
N GLU A 150 -6.82 10.21 0.39
CA GLU A 150 -8.13 9.84 0.94
C GLU A 150 -8.11 9.13 2.31
N ARG A 151 -6.93 8.89 2.91
CA ARG A 151 -6.78 8.18 4.19
C ARG A 151 -6.16 9.06 5.27
N SER A 152 -6.55 8.82 6.52
CA SER A 152 -6.11 9.61 7.66
C SER A 152 -4.63 9.49 8.00
N GLY A 153 -4.02 8.32 7.74
CA GLY A 153 -2.77 7.95 8.40
C GLY A 153 -2.94 7.83 9.91
N ALA A 154 -1.83 7.84 10.63
CA ALA A 154 -1.83 7.79 12.08
C ALA A 154 -2.39 9.09 12.68
N LEU A 155 -3.34 8.92 13.62
CA LEU A 155 -4.00 10.02 14.33
C LEU A 155 -3.61 9.99 15.80
N PRO A 156 -3.67 11.16 16.52
CA PRO A 156 -3.62 11.21 17.98
C PRO A 156 -4.79 10.38 18.55
N LEU A 157 -4.48 9.26 19.21
CA LEU A 157 -5.50 8.25 19.57
C LEU A 157 -6.53 8.76 20.58
N VAL A 158 -6.12 9.60 21.55
CA VAL A 158 -7.03 10.09 22.60
C VAL A 158 -8.05 11.06 21.98
N GLU A 159 -7.58 12.03 21.23
CA GLU A 159 -8.42 13.02 20.54
C GLU A 159 -9.34 12.34 19.53
N PHE A 160 -8.83 11.33 18.83
CA PHE A 160 -9.64 10.58 17.87
C PHE A 160 -10.72 9.74 18.56
N ALA A 161 -10.40 9.09 19.68
CA ALA A 161 -11.38 8.31 20.45
C ALA A 161 -12.46 9.23 21.03
N GLN A 162 -12.09 10.39 21.59
CA GLN A 162 -13.02 11.39 22.09
C GLN A 162 -13.95 11.89 20.97
N TRP A 163 -13.37 12.24 19.81
CA TRP A 163 -14.14 12.71 18.66
C TRP A 163 -15.14 11.66 18.14
N ILE A 164 -14.75 10.38 18.11
CA ILE A 164 -15.66 9.26 17.73
C ILE A 164 -16.88 9.22 18.67
N LEU A 165 -16.64 9.33 19.98
CA LEU A 165 -17.71 9.30 20.98
C LEU A 165 -18.63 10.53 20.87
N GLU A 166 -18.08 11.72 20.69
CA GLU A 166 -18.84 12.95 20.52
C GLU A 166 -19.69 12.97 19.26
N GLN A 167 -19.23 12.33 18.19
CA GLN A 167 -19.96 12.21 16.92
C GLN A 167 -20.85 10.95 16.84
N GLU A 168 -20.87 10.12 17.88
CA GLU A 168 -21.66 8.88 17.97
C GLU A 168 -21.41 7.94 16.76
N LEU A 169 -20.15 7.81 16.29
CA LEU A 169 -19.82 7.07 15.09
C LEU A 169 -19.85 5.56 15.31
N THR A 170 -20.48 4.86 14.38
CA THR A 170 -20.39 3.40 14.26
C THR A 170 -19.01 2.98 13.70
N ILE A 171 -18.61 1.74 13.95
CA ILE A 171 -17.37 1.18 13.40
C ILE A 171 -17.33 1.26 11.87
N SER A 172 -18.47 1.08 11.18
CA SER A 172 -18.54 1.22 9.71
C SER A 172 -18.22 2.64 9.25
N GLN A 173 -18.72 3.65 9.98
CA GLN A 173 -18.43 5.06 9.71
C GLN A 173 -16.96 5.40 10.00
N VAL A 174 -16.42 4.87 11.12
CA VAL A 174 -15.00 5.02 11.44
C VAL A 174 -14.09 4.44 10.35
N LYS A 175 -14.39 3.24 9.84
CA LYS A 175 -13.65 2.64 8.72
C LYS A 175 -13.68 3.52 7.46
N LYS A 176 -14.85 4.07 7.10
CA LYS A 176 -15.00 4.98 5.95
C LYS A 176 -14.25 6.30 6.16
N LEU A 177 -14.22 6.79 7.40
CA LEU A 177 -13.47 7.99 7.74
C LEU A 177 -11.96 7.74 7.55
N ILE A 178 -11.41 6.71 8.19
CA ILE A 178 -9.98 6.38 8.13
C ILE A 178 -9.53 6.11 6.69
N ALA A 179 -10.30 5.35 5.90
CA ALA A 179 -9.88 4.84 4.61
C ALA A 179 -10.79 5.28 3.44
N GLY A 180 -11.10 6.56 3.34
CA GLY A 180 -11.88 7.08 2.21
C GLY A 180 -12.37 8.53 2.34
N ASN A 181 -12.44 9.08 3.56
CA ASN A 181 -12.97 10.42 3.80
C ASN A 181 -12.02 11.31 4.62
N SER A 182 -10.74 10.98 4.65
CA SER A 182 -9.70 11.72 5.34
C SER A 182 -8.58 12.17 4.39
N GLY A 183 -7.41 12.47 4.91
CA GLY A 183 -6.26 12.89 4.14
C GLY A 183 -6.47 14.23 3.42
N LEU A 184 -5.91 14.37 2.22
CA LEU A 184 -6.07 15.61 1.44
C LEU A 184 -7.54 15.92 1.15
N LYS A 185 -8.38 14.90 0.96
CA LYS A 185 -9.81 15.06 0.80
C LYS A 185 -10.48 15.82 1.94
N SER A 186 -10.08 15.52 3.18
CA SER A 186 -10.63 16.20 4.37
C SER A 186 -10.23 17.67 4.45
N TYR A 187 -9.03 18.01 3.99
CA TYR A 187 -8.50 19.39 4.05
C TYR A 187 -8.89 20.24 2.84
N LEU A 188 -8.90 19.62 1.65
CA LEU A 188 -8.99 20.31 0.36
C LEU A 188 -10.27 19.99 -0.43
N GLY A 189 -11.04 18.97 0.01
CA GLY A 189 -12.19 18.46 -0.76
C GLY A 189 -11.79 17.72 -2.05
N GLU A 190 -10.48 17.50 -2.28
CA GLU A 190 -9.93 16.96 -3.52
C GLU A 190 -8.95 15.81 -3.24
N THR A 191 -8.95 14.80 -4.11
CA THR A 191 -8.05 13.64 -4.04
C THR A 191 -7.14 13.51 -5.27
N ASP A 192 -7.51 14.14 -6.39
CA ASP A 192 -6.69 14.11 -7.60
C ASP A 192 -5.49 15.04 -7.45
N LEU A 193 -4.30 14.44 -7.34
CA LEU A 193 -3.06 15.21 -7.22
C LEU A 193 -2.78 16.13 -8.40
N ARG A 194 -3.33 15.86 -9.59
CA ARG A 194 -3.17 16.75 -10.75
C ARG A 194 -3.93 18.05 -10.53
N HIS A 195 -5.15 17.98 -10.00
CA HIS A 195 -5.94 19.15 -9.66
C HIS A 195 -5.29 19.93 -8.50
N ILE A 196 -4.83 19.24 -7.45
CA ILE A 196 -4.14 19.87 -6.32
C ILE A 196 -2.87 20.58 -6.82
N GLN A 197 -2.09 19.99 -7.71
CA GLN A 197 -0.92 20.63 -8.28
C GLN A 197 -1.26 21.85 -9.15
N ALA A 198 -2.37 21.81 -9.89
CA ALA A 198 -2.86 22.96 -10.64
C ALA A 198 -3.26 24.11 -9.72
N GLN A 199 -3.93 23.82 -8.59
CA GLN A 199 -4.24 24.82 -7.55
C GLN A 199 -2.95 25.44 -6.97
N ILE A 200 -1.95 24.63 -6.68
CA ILE A 200 -0.65 25.09 -6.17
C ILE A 200 0.04 26.00 -7.21
N ALA A 201 0.03 25.61 -8.47
CA ALA A 201 0.59 26.42 -9.57
C ALA A 201 -0.15 27.75 -9.75
N ALA A 202 -1.44 27.79 -9.43
CA ALA A 202 -2.25 29.01 -9.40
C ALA A 202 -2.06 29.84 -8.10
N GLY A 203 -1.19 29.43 -7.18
CA GLY A 203 -0.82 30.17 -5.97
C GLY A 203 -1.54 29.73 -4.70
N ASP A 204 -2.28 28.63 -4.68
CA ASP A 204 -2.95 28.11 -3.48
C ASP A 204 -1.93 27.60 -2.44
N GLN A 205 -1.69 28.43 -1.42
CA GLN A 205 -0.77 28.13 -0.33
C GLN A 205 -1.31 27.04 0.61
N THR A 206 -2.63 26.90 0.73
CA THR A 206 -3.28 25.89 1.57
C THR A 206 -3.09 24.50 0.95
N ALA A 207 -3.32 24.35 -0.35
CA ALA A 207 -3.05 23.13 -1.09
C ALA A 207 -1.57 22.73 -1.02
N ASN A 208 -0.66 23.70 -1.19
CA ASN A 208 0.78 23.49 -1.06
C ASN A 208 1.17 22.99 0.34
N TYR A 209 0.63 23.62 1.40
CA TYR A 209 0.90 23.24 2.79
C TYR A 209 0.51 21.79 3.08
N TYR A 210 -0.71 21.38 2.72
CA TYR A 210 -1.18 20.02 2.98
C TYR A 210 -0.49 18.98 2.09
N LEU A 211 -0.18 19.29 0.83
CA LEU A 211 0.61 18.39 0.00
C LEU A 211 2.00 18.15 0.59
N LYS A 212 2.68 19.20 1.04
CA LYS A 212 3.99 19.11 1.71
C LYS A 212 3.91 18.32 3.03
N GLY A 213 2.82 18.50 3.79
CA GLY A 213 2.56 17.71 5.00
C GLY A 213 2.47 16.21 4.72
N MET A 214 1.77 15.83 3.64
CA MET A 214 1.71 14.43 3.19
C MET A 214 3.11 13.89 2.83
N CYS A 215 3.86 14.62 2.02
CA CYS A 215 5.23 14.24 1.64
C CYS A 215 6.18 14.15 2.86
N TYR A 216 6.01 15.03 3.84
CA TYR A 216 6.78 14.99 5.09
C TYR A 216 6.50 13.72 5.89
N GLN A 217 5.24 13.32 6.04
CA GLN A 217 4.89 12.08 6.74
C GLN A 217 5.37 10.84 5.99
N ILE A 218 5.30 10.82 4.65
CA ILE A 218 5.88 9.74 3.83
C ILE A 218 7.38 9.63 4.10
N ALA A 219 8.10 10.74 4.10
CA ALA A 219 9.54 10.74 4.37
C ALA A 219 9.88 10.23 5.78
N LYS A 220 9.07 10.57 6.80
CA LYS A 220 9.21 10.00 8.16
C LYS A 220 9.06 8.47 8.15
N SER A 221 8.03 7.96 7.48
CA SER A 221 7.78 6.52 7.40
C SER A 221 8.86 5.77 6.60
N ILE A 222 9.50 6.43 5.62
CA ILE A 222 10.72 5.89 4.98
C ILE A 222 11.84 5.74 6.02
N GLY A 223 12.03 6.72 6.90
CA GLY A 223 13.00 6.64 8.00
C GLY A 223 12.70 5.50 8.98
N GLU A 224 11.43 5.26 9.32
CA GLU A 224 11.00 4.13 10.13
C GLU A 224 11.38 2.79 9.46
N MET A 225 11.12 2.63 8.16
CA MET A 225 11.51 1.43 7.40
C MET A 225 13.03 1.28 7.28
N ALA A 226 13.78 2.36 7.28
CA ALA A 226 15.25 2.32 7.29
C ALA A 226 15.80 1.70 8.58
N VAL A 227 15.18 1.97 9.72
CA VAL A 227 15.51 1.34 11.01
C VAL A 227 15.19 -0.16 10.97
N VAL A 228 14.05 -0.57 10.39
CA VAL A 228 13.70 -1.99 10.21
C VAL A 228 14.76 -2.77 9.44
N LEU A 229 15.39 -2.13 8.45
CA LEU A 229 16.47 -2.70 7.62
C LEU A 229 17.87 -2.44 8.17
N GLU A 230 17.97 -1.90 9.38
CA GLU A 230 19.27 -1.61 10.07
C GLU A 230 20.22 -0.77 9.20
N GLY A 231 19.65 0.12 8.37
CA GLY A 231 20.42 0.97 7.46
C GLY A 231 21.05 0.25 6.26
N THR A 232 20.85 -1.06 6.10
CA THR A 232 21.36 -1.83 4.96
C THR A 232 20.33 -1.82 3.84
N ILE A 233 20.41 -0.81 2.96
CA ILE A 233 19.38 -0.52 1.95
C ILE A 233 20.01 -0.30 0.59
N ASP A 234 19.63 -1.09 -0.41
CA ASP A 234 20.13 -0.95 -1.79
C ASP A 234 19.48 0.22 -2.52
N ALA A 235 18.19 0.44 -2.30
CA ALA A 235 17.46 1.60 -2.82
C ALA A 235 16.15 1.86 -2.08
N ILE A 236 15.68 3.13 -2.16
CA ILE A 236 14.30 3.53 -1.89
C ILE A 236 13.58 3.57 -3.23
N ILE A 237 12.48 2.84 -3.38
CA ILE A 237 11.72 2.74 -4.63
C ILE A 237 10.41 3.50 -4.47
N LEU A 238 10.20 4.53 -5.27
CA LEU A 238 8.94 5.27 -5.37
C LEU A 238 8.15 4.76 -6.58
N THR A 239 6.95 4.23 -6.37
CA THR A 239 6.11 3.64 -7.42
C THR A 239 4.65 4.05 -7.27
N GLY A 240 3.81 3.68 -8.24
CA GLY A 240 2.39 4.00 -8.27
C GLY A 240 2.07 5.35 -8.90
N GLY A 241 0.78 5.62 -9.14
CA GLY A 241 0.34 6.75 -9.95
C GLY A 241 0.83 8.14 -9.50
N ALA A 242 1.01 8.37 -8.18
CA ALA A 242 1.53 9.64 -7.70
C ALA A 242 3.06 9.78 -7.87
N ALA A 243 3.77 8.71 -8.20
CA ALA A 243 5.20 8.78 -8.56
C ALA A 243 5.45 9.46 -9.93
N TYR A 244 4.42 9.66 -10.76
CA TYR A 244 4.51 10.55 -11.93
C TYR A 244 4.62 12.03 -11.56
N SER A 245 4.23 12.42 -10.35
CA SER A 245 4.31 13.79 -9.87
C SER A 245 5.74 14.16 -9.50
N GLN A 246 6.39 14.98 -10.30
CA GLN A 246 7.73 15.48 -10.01
C GLN A 246 7.78 16.22 -8.66
N THR A 247 6.74 17.00 -8.33
CA THR A 247 6.64 17.71 -7.05
C THR A 247 6.65 16.74 -5.86
N VAL A 248 5.82 15.69 -5.89
CA VAL A 248 5.77 14.69 -4.81
C VAL A 248 7.09 13.95 -4.69
N VAL A 249 7.65 13.49 -5.81
CA VAL A 249 8.94 12.81 -5.83
C VAL A 249 10.05 13.70 -5.27
N GLN A 250 10.11 14.96 -5.68
CA GLN A 250 11.13 15.90 -5.23
C GLN A 250 11.00 16.22 -3.73
N GLU A 251 9.78 16.51 -3.24
CA GLU A 251 9.53 16.82 -1.82
C GLU A 251 9.90 15.64 -0.90
N ILE A 252 9.66 14.41 -1.33
CA ILE A 252 10.09 13.22 -0.59
C ILE A 252 11.60 13.04 -0.69
N SER A 253 12.15 13.08 -1.91
CA SER A 253 13.55 12.80 -2.19
C SER A 253 14.50 13.70 -1.41
N GLN A 254 14.22 15.02 -1.35
CA GLN A 254 15.02 15.97 -0.61
C GLN A 254 15.21 15.60 0.87
N LYS A 255 14.27 14.84 1.45
CA LYS A 255 14.29 14.47 2.87
C LYS A 255 14.96 13.13 3.15
N VAL A 256 15.11 12.25 2.13
CA VAL A 256 15.51 10.85 2.36
C VAL A 256 16.70 10.38 1.52
N THR A 257 17.25 11.20 0.62
CA THR A 257 18.42 10.86 -0.21
C THR A 257 19.67 10.47 0.59
N TRP A 258 19.76 10.90 1.83
CA TRP A 258 20.85 10.54 2.75
C TRP A 258 20.74 9.10 3.28
N ILE A 259 19.56 8.46 3.16
CA ILE A 259 19.31 7.07 3.60
C ILE A 259 19.85 6.08 2.57
N ALA A 260 19.43 6.22 1.30
CA ALA A 260 19.83 5.35 0.19
C ALA A 260 19.49 5.99 -1.17
N PRO A 261 20.04 5.48 -2.28
CA PRO A 261 19.67 5.91 -3.63
C PRO A 261 18.17 5.77 -3.89
N ILE A 262 17.57 6.75 -4.58
CA ILE A 262 16.16 6.73 -4.93
C ILE A 262 15.99 6.23 -6.36
N LYS A 263 15.07 5.29 -6.54
CA LYS A 263 14.61 4.79 -7.84
C LYS A 263 13.14 5.13 -8.00
N VAL A 264 12.77 5.73 -9.11
CA VAL A 264 11.38 6.08 -9.44
C VAL A 264 10.90 5.15 -10.53
N TYR A 265 9.84 4.40 -10.24
CA TYR A 265 9.24 3.43 -11.15
C TYR A 265 7.72 3.53 -11.06
N PRO A 266 7.08 4.53 -11.74
CA PRO A 266 5.66 4.83 -11.66
C PRO A 266 4.76 3.70 -12.17
#